data_ead930d66deaf595958ce838fcf65a09
#
_entry.id   ead930d66deaf595958ce838fcf65a09
#
_cell.length_a   1.000
_cell.length_b   1.000
_cell.length_c   1.000
_cell.angle_alpha   90.00
_cell.angle_beta   90.00
_cell.angle_gamma   90.00
#
_symmetry.space_group_name_H-M   'P 1'
#
loop_
_entity.id
_entity.type
_entity.pdbx_description
1 polymer ?
#
loop_
_entity_poly.entity_id
_entity_poly.type
_entity_poly.pdbx_seq_one_letter_code
_entity_poly.pdbx_strand_id
1 'polypeptide(L)'
;VVEAGSDEALLSQYSTWHVNTKEVQKHGLRYSRGMNYGLLQLWKENKWEEYSAFFLLTNDTELSNQETVKTLLLLLDEHPNAGIISPCSKRWGERFLLKNEPTKYFWFIHNNTYFLSRRFIDTIKETDSPNYMNFLFDGENFRGYLSESELIAKAYANDWVAAITTKVFAEENESYLLEKQDLIKTESYEENIQLYFEEGLHWLKRKYGFTSRWSMQQYVKLFYDQFFEFHPEYK
;
A
#
# COMPACT_ATOMS: atom_id res chain seq x y z
N VAL A 1 14.71 -1.51 -3.79
CA VAL A 1 13.83 -1.98 -4.88
C VAL A 1 13.78 -3.50 -4.86
N VAL A 2 12.58 -4.07 -4.93
CA VAL A 2 12.35 -5.51 -5.08
C VAL A 2 12.04 -5.81 -6.54
N GLU A 3 12.89 -6.60 -7.17
CA GLU A 3 12.68 -7.11 -8.53
C GLU A 3 12.20 -8.56 -8.44
N ALA A 4 11.10 -8.87 -9.10
CA ALA A 4 10.44 -10.17 -8.96
C ALA A 4 10.17 -10.81 -10.33
N GLY A 5 10.95 -11.84 -10.68
CA GLY A 5 10.83 -12.57 -11.92
C GLY A 5 11.46 -11.90 -13.14
N SER A 6 12.14 -10.78 -12.97
CA SER A 6 12.88 -10.10 -14.05
C SER A 6 14.10 -10.92 -14.50
N ASP A 7 14.43 -10.85 -15.78
CA ASP A 7 15.70 -11.37 -16.27
C ASP A 7 16.88 -10.58 -15.70
N GLU A 8 17.98 -11.22 -15.36
CA GLU A 8 19.16 -10.58 -14.79
C GLU A 8 19.69 -9.41 -15.64
N ALA A 9 19.61 -9.54 -16.97
CA ALA A 9 20.05 -8.51 -17.91
C ALA A 9 19.14 -7.26 -17.93
N LEU A 10 17.94 -7.34 -17.36
CA LEU A 10 16.94 -6.28 -17.31
C LEU A 10 16.75 -5.68 -15.92
N LEU A 11 17.55 -6.10 -14.94
CA LEU A 11 17.47 -5.56 -13.58
C LEU A 11 17.79 -4.06 -13.57
N SER A 12 17.01 -3.32 -12.80
CA SER A 12 17.30 -1.94 -12.51
C SER A 12 18.64 -1.79 -11.78
N GLN A 13 19.40 -0.74 -12.08
CA GLN A 13 20.59 -0.37 -11.30
C GLN A 13 20.28 -0.09 -9.82
N TYR A 14 19.02 0.11 -9.46
CA TYR A 14 18.53 0.33 -8.11
C TYR A 14 17.99 -0.95 -7.45
N SER A 15 18.08 -2.10 -8.13
CA SER A 15 17.64 -3.39 -7.57
C SER A 15 18.41 -3.69 -6.27
N THR A 16 17.65 -3.93 -5.20
CA THR A 16 18.21 -4.27 -3.89
C THR A 16 18.08 -5.78 -3.64
N TRP A 17 16.91 -6.32 -3.98
CA TRP A 17 16.64 -7.75 -3.86
C TRP A 17 16.03 -8.27 -5.16
N HIS A 18 16.60 -9.35 -5.67
CA HIS A 18 16.10 -10.06 -6.84
C HIS A 18 15.51 -11.41 -6.43
N VAL A 19 14.21 -11.59 -6.68
CA VAL A 19 13.49 -12.83 -6.40
C VAL A 19 13.23 -13.54 -7.72
N ASN A 20 13.97 -14.64 -7.95
CA ASN A 20 13.98 -15.34 -9.24
C ASN A 20 13.69 -16.84 -9.11
N THR A 21 12.63 -17.22 -8.40
CA THR A 21 12.13 -18.60 -8.35
C THR A 21 11.27 -18.89 -9.57
N LYS A 22 11.10 -20.16 -9.93
CA LYS A 22 10.26 -20.58 -11.08
C LYS A 22 8.82 -20.05 -10.99
N GLU A 23 8.25 -19.98 -9.78
CA GLU A 23 6.92 -19.44 -9.55
C GLU A 23 6.90 -17.93 -9.80
N VAL A 24 7.88 -17.21 -9.25
CA VAL A 24 7.99 -15.76 -9.38
C VAL A 24 8.32 -15.34 -10.82
N GLN A 25 9.14 -16.11 -11.56
CA GLN A 25 9.35 -15.90 -12.99
C GLN A 25 8.06 -15.98 -13.80
N LYS A 26 7.13 -16.84 -13.39
CA LYS A 26 5.87 -17.07 -14.08
C LYS A 26 4.80 -16.02 -13.74
N HIS A 27 4.72 -15.56 -12.49
CA HIS A 27 3.58 -14.77 -12.02
C HIS A 27 3.97 -13.43 -11.35
N GLY A 28 5.27 -13.20 -11.10
CA GLY A 28 5.73 -12.10 -10.25
C GLY A 28 5.38 -12.30 -8.78
N LEU A 29 5.70 -11.31 -7.94
CA LEU A 29 5.23 -11.24 -6.55
C LEU A 29 3.95 -10.41 -6.41
N ARG A 30 3.68 -9.54 -7.37
CA ARG A 30 2.56 -8.59 -7.33
C ARG A 30 2.61 -7.70 -6.07
N TYR A 31 1.56 -6.94 -5.84
CA TYR A 31 1.54 -5.89 -4.82
C TYR A 31 1.79 -6.42 -3.40
N SER A 32 0.88 -7.22 -2.87
CA SER A 32 0.90 -7.64 -1.46
C SER A 32 2.17 -8.41 -1.09
N ARG A 33 2.55 -9.39 -1.91
CA ARG A 33 3.74 -10.23 -1.68
C ARG A 33 5.04 -9.46 -1.90
N GLY A 34 5.09 -8.55 -2.89
CA GLY A 34 6.26 -7.72 -3.18
C GLY A 34 6.55 -6.75 -2.05
N MET A 35 5.54 -6.05 -1.52
CA MET A 35 5.66 -5.15 -0.38
C MET A 35 6.07 -5.92 0.88
N ASN A 36 5.41 -7.05 1.15
CA ASN A 36 5.78 -7.92 2.27
C ASN A 36 7.22 -8.38 2.17
N TYR A 37 7.67 -8.79 0.96
CA TYR A 37 9.03 -9.27 0.75
C TYR A 37 10.06 -8.21 1.12
N GLY A 38 9.92 -6.98 0.60
CA GLY A 38 10.84 -5.89 0.88
C GLY A 38 10.91 -5.53 2.37
N LEU A 39 9.77 -5.39 3.02
CA LEU A 39 9.70 -5.11 4.45
C LEU A 39 10.30 -6.24 5.30
N LEU A 40 10.01 -7.49 4.95
CA LEU A 40 10.53 -8.68 5.62
C LEU A 40 12.07 -8.78 5.49
N GLN A 41 12.63 -8.42 4.32
CA GLN A 41 14.10 -8.44 4.15
C GLN A 41 14.77 -7.40 5.05
N LEU A 42 14.25 -6.17 5.12
CA LEU A 42 14.76 -5.15 6.05
C LEU A 42 14.73 -5.65 7.51
N TRP A 43 13.65 -6.33 7.88
CA TRP A 43 13.51 -6.89 9.21
C TRP A 43 14.53 -8.03 9.47
N LYS A 44 14.71 -8.97 8.54
CA LYS A 44 15.66 -10.08 8.63
C LYS A 44 17.12 -9.63 8.61
N GLU A 45 17.43 -8.55 7.90
CA GLU A 45 18.78 -7.96 7.83
C GLU A 45 19.12 -7.09 9.05
N ASN A 46 18.25 -7.04 10.07
CA ASN A 46 18.38 -6.20 11.27
C ASN A 46 18.49 -4.69 10.96
N LYS A 47 17.95 -4.25 9.82
CA LYS A 47 17.91 -2.83 9.41
C LYS A 47 16.62 -2.13 9.81
N TRP A 48 15.70 -2.85 10.40
CA TRP A 48 14.35 -2.37 10.72
C TRP A 48 14.36 -1.12 11.59
N GLU A 49 15.20 -1.13 12.64
CA GLU A 49 15.31 -0.05 13.61
C GLU A 49 16.01 1.21 13.06
N GLU A 50 16.68 1.11 11.91
CA GLU A 50 17.37 2.24 11.27
C GLU A 50 16.37 3.24 10.66
N TYR A 51 15.10 2.82 10.44
CA TYR A 51 14.08 3.61 9.76
C TYR A 51 12.92 3.95 10.68
N SER A 52 12.44 5.19 10.64
CA SER A 52 11.24 5.64 11.36
C SER A 52 9.95 5.41 10.58
N ALA A 53 10.05 5.29 9.26
CA ALA A 53 8.93 5.11 8.34
C ALA A 53 9.34 4.36 7.06
N PHE A 54 8.35 3.82 6.36
CA PHE A 54 8.52 3.10 5.09
C PHE A 54 7.57 3.68 4.04
N PHE A 55 8.13 4.03 2.89
CA PHE A 55 7.36 4.56 1.78
C PHE A 55 7.14 3.46 0.74
N LEU A 56 5.93 2.92 0.70
CA LEU A 56 5.54 1.87 -0.24
C LEU A 56 5.12 2.51 -1.56
N LEU A 57 5.82 2.17 -2.62
CA LEU A 57 5.61 2.69 -3.97
C LEU A 57 5.46 1.54 -4.96
N THR A 58 4.53 1.66 -5.89
CA THR A 58 4.48 0.85 -7.10
C THR A 58 5.46 1.41 -8.15
N ASN A 59 5.85 0.60 -9.12
CA ASN A 59 6.82 0.98 -10.15
C ASN A 59 6.32 2.03 -11.14
N ASP A 60 5.04 2.31 -11.15
CA ASP A 60 4.34 3.32 -11.96
C ASP A 60 4.02 4.61 -11.21
N THR A 61 4.50 4.75 -9.97
CA THR A 61 4.26 5.93 -9.15
C THR A 61 5.13 7.10 -9.60
N GLU A 62 4.52 8.23 -9.91
CA GLU A 62 5.16 9.52 -10.15
C GLU A 62 4.91 10.47 -8.98
N LEU A 63 5.99 10.95 -8.37
CA LEU A 63 5.94 11.94 -7.28
C LEU A 63 6.07 13.35 -7.82
N SER A 64 5.19 14.26 -7.38
CA SER A 64 5.13 15.63 -7.89
C SER A 64 6.23 16.55 -7.37
N ASN A 65 7.00 16.14 -6.35
CA ASN A 65 7.96 17.01 -5.67
C ASN A 65 9.14 16.21 -5.12
N GLN A 66 10.37 16.74 -5.28
CA GLN A 66 11.59 16.17 -4.72
C GLN A 66 11.59 16.16 -3.16
N GLU A 67 10.85 17.08 -2.53
CA GLU A 67 10.71 17.18 -1.08
C GLU A 67 9.62 16.25 -0.50
N THR A 68 9.05 15.36 -1.33
CA THR A 68 7.92 14.50 -0.92
C THR A 68 8.21 13.72 0.37
N VAL A 69 9.35 13.03 0.45
CA VAL A 69 9.70 12.23 1.64
C VAL A 69 9.86 13.11 2.88
N LYS A 70 10.54 14.25 2.74
CA LYS A 70 10.72 15.21 3.84
C LYS A 70 9.38 15.76 4.33
N THR A 71 8.48 16.10 3.41
CA THR A 71 7.14 16.59 3.76
C THR A 71 6.35 15.53 4.50
N LEU A 72 6.41 14.25 4.07
CA LEU A 72 5.72 13.15 4.73
C LEU A 72 6.30 12.85 6.11
N LEU A 73 7.62 12.98 6.32
CA LEU A 73 8.23 12.86 7.64
C LEU A 73 7.76 13.96 8.60
N LEU A 74 7.72 15.22 8.12
CA LEU A 74 7.17 16.33 8.92
C LEU A 74 5.71 16.10 9.28
N LEU A 75 4.92 15.53 8.38
CA LEU A 75 3.53 15.18 8.67
C LEU A 75 3.40 14.08 9.72
N LEU A 76 4.30 13.09 9.76
CA LEU A 76 4.30 12.11 10.86
C LEU A 76 4.61 12.74 12.21
N ASP A 77 5.48 13.76 12.23
CA ASP A 77 5.78 14.51 13.46
C ASP A 77 4.60 15.38 13.88
N GLU A 78 3.90 16.02 12.92
CA GLU A 78 2.67 16.80 13.16
C GLU A 78 1.50 15.91 13.60
N HIS A 79 1.45 14.66 13.16
CA HIS A 79 0.38 13.69 13.39
C HIS A 79 0.93 12.37 14.00
N PRO A 80 1.35 12.35 15.26
CA PRO A 80 2.09 11.23 15.85
C PRO A 80 1.31 9.91 15.94
N ASN A 81 -0.02 9.97 15.82
CA ASN A 81 -0.90 8.80 15.77
C ASN A 81 -1.24 8.38 14.32
N ALA A 82 -0.68 9.06 13.31
CA ALA A 82 -0.83 8.60 11.95
C ALA A 82 0.03 7.35 11.72
N GLY A 83 -0.63 6.23 11.48
CA GLY A 83 0.00 5.00 11.03
C GLY A 83 0.25 5.02 9.53
N ILE A 84 -0.64 5.70 8.80
CA ILE A 84 -0.67 5.77 7.33
C ILE A 84 -0.83 7.22 6.92
N ILE A 85 0.03 7.72 6.01
CA ILE A 85 -0.17 8.98 5.30
C ILE A 85 -0.05 8.70 3.81
N SER A 86 -1.06 9.11 3.03
CA SER A 86 -1.05 8.97 1.57
C SER A 86 -1.11 10.33 0.89
N PRO A 87 -0.19 10.62 -0.05
CA PRO A 87 -0.36 11.73 -0.98
C PRO A 87 -1.67 11.61 -1.75
N CYS A 88 -2.38 12.71 -1.97
CA CYS A 88 -3.51 12.72 -2.90
C CYS A 88 -3.06 12.61 -4.34
N SER A 89 -3.91 12.09 -5.21
CA SER A 89 -3.82 12.29 -6.65
C SER A 89 -4.48 13.60 -7.06
N LYS A 90 -3.91 14.29 -8.05
CA LYS A 90 -4.55 15.47 -8.69
C LYS A 90 -5.76 15.07 -9.54
N ARG A 91 -5.80 13.82 -9.99
CA ARG A 91 -6.84 13.28 -10.88
C ARG A 91 -8.08 12.82 -10.11
N TRP A 92 -7.92 12.36 -8.87
CA TRP A 92 -8.99 11.74 -8.11
C TRP A 92 -9.75 12.71 -7.22
N GLY A 93 -11.00 12.34 -6.91
CA GLY A 93 -11.93 13.23 -6.22
C GLY A 93 -11.65 13.47 -4.75
N GLU A 94 -10.82 12.64 -4.10
CA GLU A 94 -10.52 12.77 -2.67
C GLU A 94 -9.87 14.11 -2.30
N ARG A 95 -9.11 14.73 -3.21
CA ARG A 95 -8.56 16.08 -3.02
C ARG A 95 -9.63 17.14 -2.71
N PHE A 96 -10.87 16.94 -3.18
CA PHE A 96 -11.95 17.87 -2.90
C PHE A 96 -12.44 17.79 -1.45
N LEU A 97 -12.12 16.69 -0.73
CA LEU A 97 -12.42 16.53 0.68
C LEU A 97 -11.50 17.38 1.56
N LEU A 98 -10.37 17.85 1.01
CA LEU A 98 -9.32 18.60 1.70
C LEU A 98 -9.35 20.11 1.38
N LYS A 99 -10.47 20.66 0.96
CA LYS A 99 -10.56 22.08 0.55
C LYS A 99 -10.13 23.07 1.64
N ASN A 100 -10.39 22.74 2.89
CA ASN A 100 -10.13 23.62 4.04
C ASN A 100 -8.92 23.17 4.89
N GLU A 101 -8.50 21.91 4.74
CA GLU A 101 -7.44 21.31 5.53
C GLU A 101 -6.52 20.53 4.59
N PRO A 102 -5.21 20.83 4.55
CA PRO A 102 -4.30 20.16 3.63
C PRO A 102 -4.04 18.70 3.97
N THR A 103 -4.34 18.26 5.20
CA THR A 103 -4.22 16.87 5.67
C THR A 103 -5.46 16.53 6.47
N LYS A 104 -6.04 15.36 6.21
CA LYS A 104 -7.28 14.91 6.86
C LYS A 104 -7.21 13.42 7.16
N TYR A 105 -7.70 13.03 8.33
CA TYR A 105 -7.94 11.64 8.66
C TYR A 105 -9.15 11.13 7.89
N PHE A 106 -8.99 9.99 7.22
CA PHE A 106 -10.04 9.48 6.37
C PHE A 106 -10.03 7.95 6.29
N TRP A 107 -11.17 7.37 6.04
CA TRP A 107 -11.37 5.93 5.96
C TRP A 107 -11.17 5.36 4.55
N PHE A 108 -11.08 6.20 3.53
CA PHE A 108 -10.91 5.82 2.15
C PHE A 108 -9.72 6.53 1.51
N ILE A 109 -8.77 5.75 1.07
CA ILE A 109 -7.57 6.22 0.36
C ILE A 109 -7.55 5.51 -0.98
N HIS A 110 -7.52 6.27 -2.07
CA HIS A 110 -7.62 5.74 -3.43
C HIS A 110 -6.25 5.42 -4.04
N ASN A 111 -5.22 6.12 -3.60
CA ASN A 111 -3.87 6.01 -4.13
C ASN A 111 -3.17 4.74 -3.61
N ASN A 112 -2.28 4.15 -4.41
CA ASN A 112 -1.44 2.99 -4.04
C ASN A 112 -0.10 3.39 -3.41
N THR A 113 -0.02 4.60 -2.88
CA THR A 113 1.19 5.21 -2.36
C THR A 113 1.04 5.46 -0.88
N TYR A 114 1.72 4.67 -0.04
CA TYR A 114 1.55 4.71 1.41
C TYR A 114 2.84 5.00 2.13
N PHE A 115 2.85 6.05 2.93
CA PHE A 115 3.90 6.35 3.87
C PHE A 115 3.47 5.84 5.25
N LEU A 116 4.12 4.77 5.71
CA LEU A 116 3.74 4.05 6.92
C LEU A 116 4.73 4.35 8.04
N SER A 117 4.25 4.71 9.23
CA SER A 117 5.12 4.80 10.38
C SER A 117 5.59 3.41 10.79
N ARG A 118 6.87 3.27 11.20
CA ARG A 118 7.40 2.01 11.71
C ARG A 118 6.61 1.53 12.93
N ARG A 119 6.29 2.43 13.84
CA ARG A 119 5.52 2.12 15.05
C ARG A 119 4.16 1.48 14.74
N PHE A 120 3.47 1.96 13.72
CA PHE A 120 2.22 1.35 13.26
C PHE A 120 2.46 -0.06 12.73
N ILE A 121 3.46 -0.24 11.85
CA ILE A 121 3.76 -1.57 11.31
C ILE A 121 4.14 -2.53 12.45
N ASP A 122 4.90 -2.08 13.44
CA ASP A 122 5.28 -2.88 14.61
C ASP A 122 4.06 -3.38 15.40
N THR A 123 2.95 -2.65 15.38
CA THR A 123 1.71 -3.04 16.04
C THR A 123 0.98 -4.17 15.32
N ILE A 124 1.07 -4.23 13.97
CA ILE A 124 0.20 -5.08 13.15
C ILE A 124 0.92 -6.15 12.33
N LYS A 125 2.27 -6.09 12.23
CA LYS A 125 3.03 -7.07 11.46
C LYS A 125 2.98 -8.46 12.09
N GLU A 126 3.03 -9.50 11.27
CA GLU A 126 3.18 -10.88 11.72
C GLU A 126 4.58 -11.11 12.32
N THR A 127 4.64 -11.68 13.51
CA THR A 127 5.89 -11.94 14.25
C THR A 127 6.16 -13.40 14.53
N ASP A 128 5.14 -14.26 14.61
CA ASP A 128 5.29 -15.65 14.99
C ASP A 128 5.91 -16.50 13.88
N SER A 129 5.44 -16.30 12.65
CA SER A 129 5.95 -17.01 11.46
C SER A 129 6.00 -16.08 10.26
N PRO A 130 6.81 -14.98 10.31
CA PRO A 130 6.80 -13.95 9.31
C PRO A 130 7.39 -14.44 7.99
N ASN A 131 6.64 -14.25 6.92
CA ASN A 131 7.06 -14.56 5.56
C ASN A 131 6.38 -13.60 4.56
N TYR A 132 6.72 -13.69 3.27
CA TYR A 132 6.19 -12.77 2.26
C TYR A 132 4.69 -12.95 1.97
N MET A 133 4.06 -14.00 2.50
CA MET A 133 2.61 -14.20 2.39
C MET A 133 1.81 -13.48 3.48
N ASN A 134 2.44 -13.09 4.62
CA ASN A 134 1.68 -12.63 5.78
C ASN A 134 2.31 -11.46 6.56
N PHE A 135 3.46 -10.93 6.16
CA PHE A 135 4.22 -9.97 7.01
C PHE A 135 3.40 -8.72 7.40
N LEU A 136 2.79 -8.05 6.42
CA LEU A 136 1.93 -6.87 6.63
C LEU A 136 0.59 -7.02 5.90
N PHE A 137 0.65 -7.41 4.62
CA PHE A 137 -0.48 -7.67 3.76
C PHE A 137 -0.79 -9.16 3.69
N ASP A 138 -2.04 -9.48 3.38
CA ASP A 138 -2.44 -10.86 3.06
C ASP A 138 -1.96 -11.23 1.64
N GLY A 139 -0.96 -12.08 1.54
CA GLY A 139 -0.40 -12.56 0.27
C GLY A 139 -1.30 -13.50 -0.52
N GLU A 140 -2.40 -14.00 0.09
CA GLU A 140 -3.47 -14.70 -0.62
C GLU A 140 -4.27 -13.73 -1.52
N ASN A 141 -4.26 -12.44 -1.21
CA ASN A 141 -4.72 -11.36 -2.08
C ASN A 141 -3.62 -11.02 -3.08
N PHE A 142 -3.42 -11.88 -4.06
CA PHE A 142 -2.24 -11.90 -4.90
C PHE A 142 -2.00 -10.57 -5.64
N ARG A 143 -3.05 -10.04 -6.29
CA ARG A 143 -2.97 -8.76 -7.01
C ARG A 143 -3.24 -7.53 -6.15
N GLY A 144 -3.57 -7.72 -4.87
CA GLY A 144 -3.71 -6.63 -3.92
C GLY A 144 -5.04 -5.87 -4.00
N TYR A 145 -6.11 -6.45 -4.56
CA TYR A 145 -7.42 -5.80 -4.62
C TYR A 145 -7.92 -5.41 -3.22
N LEU A 146 -8.13 -4.12 -2.97
CA LEU A 146 -8.55 -3.58 -1.67
C LEU A 146 -7.60 -3.92 -0.49
N SER A 147 -6.34 -4.23 -0.75
CA SER A 147 -5.35 -4.44 0.31
C SER A 147 -5.12 -3.17 1.16
N GLU A 148 -5.25 -2.00 0.54
CA GLU A 148 -5.24 -0.71 1.22
C GLU A 148 -6.41 -0.57 2.21
N SER A 149 -7.59 -1.02 1.81
CA SER A 149 -8.78 -0.97 2.67
C SER A 149 -8.60 -1.84 3.91
N GLU A 150 -8.03 -3.04 3.76
CA GLU A 150 -7.69 -3.91 4.90
C GLU A 150 -6.65 -3.24 5.81
N LEU A 151 -5.62 -2.61 5.23
CA LEU A 151 -4.58 -1.93 6.00
C LEU A 151 -5.15 -0.75 6.81
N ILE A 152 -6.06 0.02 6.22
CA ILE A 152 -6.75 1.14 6.89
C ILE A 152 -7.64 0.61 8.02
N ALA A 153 -8.38 -0.48 7.80
CA ALA A 153 -9.17 -1.11 8.86
C ALA A 153 -8.28 -1.56 10.03
N LYS A 154 -7.13 -2.19 9.74
CA LYS A 154 -6.14 -2.55 10.77
C LYS A 154 -5.61 -1.33 11.53
N ALA A 155 -5.40 -0.20 10.86
CA ALA A 155 -4.96 1.02 11.52
C ALA A 155 -5.99 1.49 12.55
N TYR A 156 -7.23 1.77 12.15
CA TYR A 156 -8.26 2.24 13.06
C TYR A 156 -8.62 1.23 14.16
N ALA A 157 -8.57 -0.07 13.86
CA ALA A 157 -8.80 -1.13 14.85
C ALA A 157 -7.69 -1.25 15.93
N ASN A 158 -6.54 -0.64 15.72
CA ASN A 158 -5.38 -0.64 16.63
C ASN A 158 -4.99 0.77 17.08
N ASP A 159 -5.94 1.69 17.16
CA ASP A 159 -5.79 3.07 17.64
C ASP A 159 -4.81 3.93 16.83
N TRP A 160 -4.66 3.62 15.53
CA TRP A 160 -3.92 4.42 14.57
C TRP A 160 -4.86 5.09 13.58
N VAL A 161 -4.48 6.27 13.07
CA VAL A 161 -5.24 6.95 12.02
C VAL A 161 -4.59 6.79 10.65
N ALA A 162 -5.42 6.79 9.62
CA ALA A 162 -5.01 6.92 8.24
C ALA A 162 -5.33 8.33 7.74
N ALA A 163 -4.36 8.99 7.10
CA ALA A 163 -4.47 10.35 6.62
C ALA A 163 -4.25 10.45 5.10
N ILE A 164 -4.95 11.37 4.46
CA ILE A 164 -4.69 11.84 3.09
C ILE A 164 -4.18 13.27 3.15
N THR A 165 -3.29 13.65 2.22
CA THR A 165 -2.71 15.00 2.19
C THR A 165 -2.58 15.56 0.78
N THR A 166 -2.81 16.89 0.65
CA THR A 166 -2.54 17.67 -0.58
C THR A 166 -1.23 18.46 -0.49
N LYS A 167 -0.46 18.33 0.60
CA LYS A 167 0.87 18.95 0.70
C LYS A 167 1.86 18.36 -0.30
N VAL A 168 1.64 17.12 -0.72
CA VAL A 168 2.35 16.41 -1.79
C VAL A 168 1.36 15.61 -2.61
N PHE A 169 1.71 15.31 -3.87
CA PHE A 169 0.87 14.52 -4.78
C PHE A 169 1.67 13.34 -5.32
N ALA A 170 0.96 12.24 -5.55
CA ALA A 170 1.45 11.08 -6.27
C ALA A 170 0.43 10.66 -7.33
N GLU A 171 0.92 10.26 -8.50
CA GLU A 171 0.08 9.82 -9.61
C GLU A 171 0.53 8.43 -10.07
N GLU A 172 -0.41 7.64 -10.55
CA GLU A 172 -0.11 6.41 -11.29
C GLU A 172 0.07 6.75 -12.77
N ASN A 173 1.19 6.33 -13.35
CA ASN A 173 1.47 6.48 -14.78
C ASN A 173 1.04 5.23 -15.55
N GLU A 174 -0.26 5.10 -15.81
CA GLU A 174 -0.80 4.00 -16.60
C GLU A 174 -0.21 3.94 -18.02
N SER A 175 0.13 5.09 -18.61
CA SER A 175 0.72 5.15 -19.95
C SER A 175 2.06 4.43 -20.00
N TYR A 176 2.87 4.53 -18.95
CA TYR A 176 4.14 3.84 -18.85
C TYR A 176 3.95 2.31 -18.88
N LEU A 177 2.96 1.79 -18.17
CA LEU A 177 2.66 0.36 -18.15
C LEU A 177 2.22 -0.14 -19.53
N LEU A 178 1.40 0.63 -20.24
CA LEU A 178 0.95 0.30 -21.60
C LEU A 178 2.10 0.34 -22.62
N GLU A 179 2.99 1.34 -22.53
CA GLU A 179 4.17 1.47 -23.40
C GLU A 179 5.21 0.34 -23.18
N LYS A 180 5.27 -0.18 -21.95
CA LYS A 180 6.24 -1.21 -21.53
C LYS A 180 5.65 -2.60 -21.37
N GLN A 181 4.43 -2.82 -21.88
CA GLN A 181 3.75 -4.13 -21.75
C GLN A 181 4.56 -5.31 -22.35
N ASP A 182 5.42 -5.06 -23.35
CA ASP A 182 6.30 -6.10 -23.92
C ASP A 182 7.34 -6.62 -22.93
N LEU A 183 7.63 -5.86 -21.85
CA LEU A 183 8.50 -6.29 -20.76
C LEU A 183 7.76 -7.10 -19.68
N ILE A 184 6.44 -7.07 -19.69
CA ILE A 184 5.59 -7.84 -18.78
C ILE A 184 5.40 -9.22 -19.37
N LYS A 185 5.96 -10.26 -18.75
CA LYS A 185 6.01 -11.63 -19.28
C LYS A 185 4.88 -12.53 -18.79
N THR A 186 3.93 -11.99 -18.05
CA THR A 186 2.89 -12.81 -17.41
C THR A 186 1.59 -12.83 -18.19
N GLU A 187 0.89 -11.71 -18.24
CA GLU A 187 -0.38 -11.53 -18.94
C GLU A 187 -0.47 -10.13 -19.57
N SER A 188 -1.39 -9.93 -20.50
CA SER A 188 -1.69 -8.60 -21.05
C SER A 188 -2.25 -7.67 -19.96
N TYR A 189 -2.23 -6.35 -20.24
CA TYR A 189 -2.80 -5.37 -19.31
C TYR A 189 -4.28 -5.62 -19.03
N GLU A 190 -5.08 -5.90 -20.07
CA GLU A 190 -6.51 -6.17 -19.97
C GLU A 190 -6.79 -7.44 -19.15
N GLU A 191 -6.03 -8.50 -19.41
CA GLU A 191 -6.13 -9.74 -18.66
C GLU A 191 -5.75 -9.55 -17.20
N ASN A 192 -4.69 -8.78 -16.91
CA ASN A 192 -4.29 -8.44 -15.55
C ASN A 192 -5.39 -7.67 -14.79
N ILE A 193 -6.05 -6.71 -15.43
CA ILE A 193 -7.18 -5.97 -14.84
C ILE A 193 -8.36 -6.90 -14.56
N GLN A 194 -8.70 -7.81 -15.48
CA GLN A 194 -9.76 -8.78 -15.26
C GLN A 194 -9.45 -9.68 -14.05
N LEU A 195 -8.24 -10.26 -14.02
CA LEU A 195 -7.79 -11.11 -12.93
C LEU A 195 -7.72 -10.36 -11.59
N TYR A 196 -7.33 -9.08 -11.61
CA TYR A 196 -7.30 -8.23 -10.41
C TYR A 196 -8.68 -8.16 -9.74
N PHE A 197 -9.76 -8.00 -10.52
CA PHE A 197 -11.11 -7.98 -9.98
C PHE A 197 -11.60 -9.38 -9.58
N GLU A 198 -11.42 -10.39 -10.44
CA GLU A 198 -11.91 -11.74 -10.20
C GLU A 198 -11.27 -12.38 -8.95
N GLU A 199 -9.96 -12.38 -8.87
CA GLU A 199 -9.20 -12.94 -7.75
C GLU A 199 -9.47 -12.15 -6.47
N GLY A 200 -9.52 -10.80 -6.58
CA GLY A 200 -9.79 -9.92 -5.47
C GLY A 200 -11.17 -10.09 -4.87
N LEU A 201 -12.21 -10.20 -5.69
CA LEU A 201 -13.57 -10.48 -5.22
C LEU A 201 -13.68 -11.88 -4.60
N HIS A 202 -12.97 -12.87 -5.17
CA HIS A 202 -12.91 -14.21 -4.60
C HIS A 202 -12.25 -14.21 -3.22
N TRP A 203 -11.10 -13.54 -3.06
CA TRP A 203 -10.42 -13.36 -1.79
C TRP A 203 -11.33 -12.66 -0.77
N LEU A 204 -11.96 -11.57 -1.17
CA LEU A 204 -12.86 -10.78 -0.32
C LEU A 204 -14.03 -11.62 0.22
N LYS A 205 -14.64 -12.42 -0.67
CA LYS A 205 -15.71 -13.34 -0.29
C LYS A 205 -15.24 -14.44 0.67
N ARG A 206 -14.07 -15.03 0.40
CA ARG A 206 -13.51 -16.12 1.21
C ARG A 206 -13.15 -15.64 2.62
N LYS A 207 -12.51 -14.47 2.73
CA LYS A 207 -11.97 -13.97 3.99
C LYS A 207 -12.99 -13.27 4.85
N TYR A 208 -13.86 -12.46 4.24
CA TYR A 208 -14.80 -11.57 4.94
C TYR A 208 -16.28 -11.91 4.69
N GLY A 209 -16.58 -12.77 3.74
CA GLY A 209 -17.95 -13.01 3.29
C GLY A 209 -18.54 -11.89 2.43
N PHE A 210 -17.75 -10.90 2.04
CA PHE A 210 -18.20 -9.75 1.25
C PHE A 210 -18.21 -10.07 -0.25
N THR A 211 -19.21 -9.54 -0.95
CA THR A 211 -19.39 -9.76 -2.38
C THR A 211 -19.16 -8.50 -3.22
N SER A 212 -18.80 -7.40 -2.59
CA SER A 212 -18.59 -6.13 -3.29
C SER A 212 -17.57 -5.24 -2.59
N ARG A 213 -16.95 -4.34 -3.36
CA ARG A 213 -16.11 -3.26 -2.87
C ARG A 213 -16.84 -2.39 -1.83
N TRP A 214 -18.12 -2.13 -2.06
CA TRP A 214 -18.96 -1.35 -1.16
C TRP A 214 -18.97 -1.94 0.27
N SER A 215 -19.18 -3.26 0.40
CA SER A 215 -19.21 -3.92 1.71
C SER A 215 -17.88 -3.76 2.45
N MET A 216 -16.75 -3.89 1.75
CA MET A 216 -15.44 -3.68 2.36
C MET A 216 -15.24 -2.24 2.80
N GLN A 217 -15.66 -1.26 2.00
CA GLN A 217 -15.57 0.16 2.36
C GLN A 217 -16.45 0.51 3.57
N GLN A 218 -17.65 -0.07 3.69
CA GLN A 218 -18.48 0.11 4.88
C GLN A 218 -17.85 -0.53 6.13
N TYR A 219 -17.18 -1.68 5.98
CA TYR A 219 -16.43 -2.31 7.06
C TYR A 219 -15.28 -1.43 7.56
N VAL A 220 -14.49 -0.85 6.67
CA VAL A 220 -13.44 0.11 7.03
C VAL A 220 -14.03 1.34 7.73
N LYS A 221 -15.13 1.86 7.17
CA LYS A 221 -15.82 3.03 7.75
C LYS A 221 -16.32 2.76 9.16
N LEU A 222 -16.74 1.54 9.48
CA LEU A 222 -17.15 1.17 10.83
C LEU A 222 -16.01 1.38 11.84
N PHE A 223 -14.80 0.90 11.56
CA PHE A 223 -13.63 1.13 12.43
C PHE A 223 -13.26 2.61 12.53
N TYR A 224 -13.35 3.35 11.43
CA TYR A 224 -13.17 4.79 11.42
C TYR A 224 -14.17 5.50 12.35
N ASP A 225 -15.45 5.20 12.22
CA ASP A 225 -16.51 5.82 13.04
C ASP A 225 -16.31 5.49 14.53
N GLN A 226 -15.99 4.23 14.86
CA GLN A 226 -15.70 3.79 16.23
C GLN A 226 -14.47 4.48 16.81
N PHE A 227 -13.38 4.60 16.02
CA PHE A 227 -12.18 5.30 16.46
C PHE A 227 -12.52 6.73 16.91
N PHE A 228 -13.25 7.51 16.10
CA PHE A 228 -13.63 8.89 16.45
C PHE A 228 -14.74 8.99 17.50
N GLU A 229 -15.43 7.92 17.81
CA GLU A 229 -16.32 7.85 18.97
C GLU A 229 -15.50 7.74 20.26
N PHE A 230 -14.46 6.92 20.28
CA PHE A 230 -13.58 6.72 21.43
C PHE A 230 -12.51 7.80 21.58
N HIS A 231 -12.12 8.45 20.49
CA HIS A 231 -11.06 9.46 20.42
C HIS A 231 -11.57 10.77 19.79
N PRO A 232 -12.54 11.47 20.44
CA PRO A 232 -13.14 12.68 19.88
C PRO A 232 -12.15 13.85 19.74
N GLU A 233 -10.99 13.81 20.43
CA GLU A 233 -9.91 14.79 20.36
C GLU A 233 -9.21 14.84 19.00
N TYR A 234 -9.41 13.84 18.13
CA TYR A 234 -8.86 13.79 16.78
C TYR A 234 -9.85 14.23 15.68
N LYS A 235 -11.06 14.66 16.06
CA LYS A 235 -12.08 15.15 15.10
C LYS A 235 -11.78 16.54 14.57
#